data_1d9bc0a8a779306e4d2ada23f8ae8993
#
_entry.id   1d9bc0a8a779306e4d2ada23f8ae8993
#
_cell.length_a   1.000
_cell.length_b   1.000
_cell.length_c   1.000
_cell.angle_alpha   90.00
_cell.angle_beta   90.00
_cell.angle_gamma   90.00
#
_symmetry.space_group_name_H-M   'P 1'
#
loop_
_entity.id
_entity.type
_entity.pdbx_description
1 polymer ?
#
loop_
_entity_poly.entity_id
_entity_poly.type
_entity_poly.pdbx_seq_one_letter_code
_entity_poly.pdbx_strand_id
1 'polypeptide(L)'
;PRLKERDRIASALERAGARVLRAAVTRTVPGKAAALEATARRIVAGEAAWLVLTSARTVEALAPYLLAEAGLATGDQAFHQEPGTSGPHNGSVPPHTPITPSLRVAVVGPATARAWTELTGTAPDLVARGSAAALLKEPALAVGPEATPSPTRDPGSGIGPHGFPNAAGSHDSDGRARAFSDAPDSPHGAPEAARRVLLPASALADPALADGLRRAAWEVEQVAAYTTVTADAHDLPPDLDRAWAAGGVDAVVLTAPSTTRAVLELLGPPPQGTGLVAIGATTAAATHKLGLT
;
A
#
# COMPACT_ATOMS: atom_id res chain seq x y z
N PRO A 1 14.89 -5.32 16.47
CA PRO A 1 14.70 -6.03 15.18
C PRO A 1 14.33 -7.49 15.42
N ARG A 2 13.36 -8.01 14.65
CA ARG A 2 12.94 -9.41 14.78
C ARG A 2 13.49 -10.21 13.61
N LEU A 3 14.27 -11.23 13.89
CA LEU A 3 14.63 -12.25 12.91
C LEU A 3 13.40 -13.09 12.58
N LYS A 4 13.16 -13.38 11.29
CA LYS A 4 12.10 -14.30 10.91
C LYS A 4 12.41 -15.69 11.42
N GLU A 5 11.50 -16.33 12.14
CA GLU A 5 11.70 -17.69 12.66
C GLU A 5 12.00 -18.70 11.54
N ARG A 6 11.37 -18.53 10.37
CA ARG A 6 11.62 -19.36 9.19
C ARG A 6 12.28 -18.54 8.09
N ASP A 7 13.61 -18.56 8.07
CA ASP A 7 14.40 -17.99 6.97
C ASP A 7 14.80 -19.12 6.01
N ARG A 8 14.17 -19.11 4.84
CA ARG A 8 14.43 -20.15 3.81
C ARG A 8 15.86 -20.11 3.29
N ILE A 9 16.47 -18.94 3.23
CA ILE A 9 17.85 -18.78 2.76
C ILE A 9 18.79 -19.37 3.81
N ALA A 10 18.66 -18.95 5.07
CA ALA A 10 19.46 -19.48 6.16
C ALA A 10 19.35 -21.00 6.24
N SER A 11 18.13 -21.55 6.24
CA SER A 11 17.91 -22.99 6.31
C SER A 11 18.44 -23.75 5.09
N ALA A 12 18.48 -23.15 3.91
CA ALA A 12 19.07 -23.76 2.73
C ALA A 12 20.61 -23.81 2.82
N LEU A 13 21.22 -22.73 3.29
CA LEU A 13 22.66 -22.65 3.51
C LEU A 13 23.13 -23.62 4.61
N GLU A 14 22.41 -23.69 5.71
CA GLU A 14 22.70 -24.64 6.80
C GLU A 14 22.63 -26.10 6.33
N ARG A 15 21.62 -26.45 5.52
CA ARG A 15 21.53 -27.79 4.90
C ARG A 15 22.69 -28.08 3.93
N ALA A 16 23.26 -27.05 3.34
CA ALA A 16 24.44 -27.16 2.48
C ALA A 16 25.76 -27.19 3.28
N GLY A 17 25.69 -27.19 4.62
CA GLY A 17 26.86 -27.30 5.50
C GLY A 17 27.45 -25.95 5.93
N ALA A 18 26.80 -24.81 5.61
CA ALA A 18 27.29 -23.51 6.05
C ALA A 18 26.90 -23.23 7.51
N ARG A 19 27.82 -22.60 8.25
CA ARG A 19 27.49 -21.96 9.52
C ARG A 19 26.89 -20.58 9.25
N VAL A 20 25.61 -20.37 9.57
CA VAL A 20 24.91 -19.13 9.28
C VAL A 20 24.83 -18.25 10.52
N LEU A 21 25.40 -17.03 10.43
CA LEU A 21 25.22 -15.96 11.40
C LEU A 21 24.08 -15.05 10.90
N ARG A 22 22.98 -15.02 11.64
CA ARG A 22 21.79 -14.25 11.25
C ARG A 22 21.78 -12.92 12.01
N ALA A 23 21.75 -11.81 11.27
CA ALA A 23 21.69 -10.48 11.86
C ALA A 23 20.56 -9.65 11.26
N ALA A 24 19.79 -9.01 12.12
CA ALA A 24 18.78 -8.04 11.73
C ALA A 24 19.38 -6.63 11.67
N VAL A 25 20.15 -6.34 10.63
CA VAL A 25 20.86 -5.06 10.45
C VAL A 25 19.94 -3.87 10.13
N THR A 26 18.66 -4.12 9.91
CA THR A 26 17.64 -3.07 9.68
C THR A 26 16.43 -3.29 10.55
N ARG A 27 15.76 -2.19 10.92
CA ARG A 27 14.46 -2.22 11.60
C ARG A 27 13.43 -1.38 10.85
N THR A 28 12.18 -1.78 10.94
CA THR A 28 11.06 -1.01 10.40
C THR A 28 10.54 -0.07 11.46
N VAL A 29 10.37 1.20 11.11
CA VAL A 29 9.79 2.23 11.96
C VAL A 29 8.45 2.65 11.33
N PRO A 30 7.36 2.69 12.09
CA PRO A 30 6.07 3.19 11.60
C PRO A 30 6.18 4.62 11.09
N GLY A 31 5.33 4.98 10.16
CA GLY A 31 5.14 6.35 9.71
C GLY A 31 4.51 7.24 10.80
N LYS A 32 4.25 8.49 10.46
CA LYS A 32 3.59 9.43 11.40
C LYS A 32 2.17 8.94 11.72
N ALA A 33 1.86 8.76 13.00
CA ALA A 33 0.57 8.27 13.48
C ALA A 33 -0.61 9.06 12.88
N ALA A 34 -0.59 10.39 12.95
CA ALA A 34 -1.65 11.24 12.42
C ALA A 34 -1.91 11.05 10.92
N ALA A 35 -0.86 10.75 10.13
CA ALA A 35 -1.01 10.49 8.69
C ALA A 35 -1.64 9.11 8.45
N LEU A 36 -1.28 8.12 9.26
CA LEU A 36 -1.85 6.76 9.17
C LEU A 36 -3.30 6.74 9.62
N GLU A 37 -3.65 7.47 10.69
CA GLU A 37 -5.04 7.66 11.15
C GLU A 37 -5.89 8.33 10.08
N ALA A 38 -5.42 9.44 9.49
CA ALA A 38 -6.13 10.12 8.40
C ALA A 38 -6.35 9.19 7.20
N THR A 39 -5.33 8.39 6.84
CA THR A 39 -5.44 7.41 5.75
C THR A 39 -6.44 6.32 6.09
N ALA A 40 -6.40 5.76 7.29
CA ALA A 40 -7.34 4.72 7.74
C ALA A 40 -8.78 5.24 7.72
N ARG A 41 -9.02 6.45 8.21
CA ARG A 41 -10.34 7.10 8.18
C ARG A 41 -10.88 7.20 6.74
N ARG A 42 -10.07 7.66 5.79
CA ARG A 42 -10.45 7.75 4.38
C ARG A 42 -10.74 6.39 3.74
N ILE A 43 -9.96 5.37 4.11
CA ILE A 43 -10.20 3.98 3.67
C ILE A 43 -11.57 3.50 4.16
N VAL A 44 -11.88 3.66 5.44
CA VAL A 44 -13.14 3.23 6.03
C VAL A 44 -14.32 4.05 5.49
N ALA A 45 -14.14 5.36 5.29
CA ALA A 45 -15.16 6.24 4.70
C ALA A 45 -15.37 6.03 3.18
N GLY A 46 -14.49 5.30 2.49
CA GLY A 46 -14.58 5.10 1.04
C GLY A 46 -14.28 6.36 0.23
N GLU A 47 -13.42 7.24 0.75
CA GLU A 47 -13.08 8.54 0.14
C GLU A 47 -12.04 8.44 -0.98
N ALA A 48 -11.90 7.26 -1.59
CA ALA A 48 -11.03 7.03 -2.73
C ALA A 48 -11.59 5.94 -3.66
N ALA A 49 -11.22 6.00 -4.92
CA ALA A 49 -11.51 4.95 -5.88
C ALA A 49 -10.64 3.71 -5.67
N TRP A 50 -9.39 3.92 -5.31
CA TRP A 50 -8.43 2.84 -5.12
C TRP A 50 -7.57 3.02 -3.87
N LEU A 51 -7.32 1.89 -3.20
CA LEU A 51 -6.24 1.71 -2.25
C LEU A 51 -5.18 0.82 -2.90
N VAL A 52 -3.95 1.32 -3.01
CA VAL A 52 -2.83 0.59 -3.62
C VAL A 52 -1.81 0.20 -2.56
N LEU A 53 -1.61 -1.10 -2.37
CA LEU A 53 -0.72 -1.67 -1.36
C LEU A 53 0.42 -2.46 -2.02
N THR A 54 1.64 -2.00 -1.87
CA THR A 54 2.82 -2.62 -2.50
C THR A 54 3.56 -3.61 -1.60
N SER A 55 3.18 -3.74 -0.33
CA SER A 55 3.89 -4.54 0.66
C SER A 55 2.97 -4.98 1.80
N ALA A 56 3.14 -6.22 2.28
CA ALA A 56 2.47 -6.69 3.50
C ALA A 56 2.80 -5.81 4.72
N ARG A 57 4.01 -5.24 4.79
CA ARG A 57 4.38 -4.29 5.85
C ARG A 57 3.53 -3.03 5.87
N THR A 58 3.04 -2.59 4.71
CA THR A 58 2.10 -1.46 4.63
C THR A 58 0.77 -1.83 5.28
N VAL A 59 0.29 -3.05 5.05
CA VAL A 59 -0.93 -3.57 5.70
C VAL A 59 -0.73 -3.64 7.22
N GLU A 60 0.39 -4.21 7.67
CA GLU A 60 0.75 -4.29 9.09
C GLU A 60 0.83 -2.90 9.76
N ALA A 61 1.39 -1.91 9.06
CA ALA A 61 1.49 -0.54 9.57
C ALA A 61 0.14 0.18 9.69
N LEU A 62 -0.80 -0.11 8.78
CA LEU A 62 -2.15 0.45 8.78
C LEU A 62 -3.11 -0.29 9.72
N ALA A 63 -2.86 -1.57 10.00
CA ALA A 63 -3.79 -2.43 10.72
C ALA A 63 -4.29 -1.84 12.06
N PRO A 64 -3.46 -1.29 12.96
CA PRO A 64 -3.94 -0.72 14.23
C PRO A 64 -4.95 0.41 14.01
N TYR A 65 -4.70 1.25 13.01
CA TYR A 65 -5.54 2.41 12.71
C TYR A 65 -6.84 2.01 12.02
N LEU A 66 -6.79 1.04 11.10
CA LEU A 66 -8.00 0.49 10.46
C LEU A 66 -8.92 -0.19 11.46
N LEU A 67 -8.36 -0.95 12.39
CA LEU A 67 -9.13 -1.58 13.47
C LEU A 67 -9.75 -0.55 14.40
N ALA A 68 -9.03 0.52 14.73
CA ALA A 68 -9.53 1.61 15.56
C ALA A 68 -10.71 2.34 14.88
N GLU A 69 -10.57 2.73 13.63
CA GLU A 69 -11.62 3.42 12.86
C GLU A 69 -12.85 2.53 12.63
N ALA A 70 -12.66 1.21 12.53
CA ALA A 70 -13.76 0.24 12.44
C ALA A 70 -14.46 -0.05 13.76
N GLY A 71 -14.02 0.57 14.87
CA GLY A 71 -14.55 0.30 16.22
C GLY A 71 -14.15 -1.08 16.77
N LEU A 72 -13.13 -1.70 16.17
CA LEU A 72 -12.63 -3.03 16.55
C LEU A 72 -11.31 -2.96 17.34
N ALA A 73 -10.89 -1.77 17.75
CA ALA A 73 -9.73 -1.62 18.61
C ALA A 73 -9.97 -2.40 19.90
N THR A 74 -9.17 -3.42 20.13
CA THR A 74 -9.11 -4.11 21.40
C THR A 74 -8.70 -3.09 22.44
N GLY A 75 -9.69 -2.61 23.21
CA GLY A 75 -9.41 -1.85 24.41
C GLY A 75 -8.39 -2.61 25.23
N ASP A 76 -7.48 -1.85 25.81
CA ASP A 76 -6.50 -2.31 26.79
C ASP A 76 -7.24 -3.04 27.94
N GLN A 77 -7.56 -4.31 27.73
CA GLN A 77 -8.06 -5.21 28.77
C GLN A 77 -6.83 -5.64 29.54
N ALA A 78 -6.43 -4.77 30.48
CA ALA A 78 -5.56 -5.15 31.57
C ALA A 78 -6.04 -6.48 32.13
N PHE A 79 -5.11 -7.44 32.14
CA PHE A 79 -5.25 -8.75 32.76
C PHE A 79 -5.80 -8.65 34.19
N HIS A 80 -7.09 -8.84 34.33
CA HIS A 80 -7.73 -9.34 35.53
C HIS A 80 -8.73 -10.40 35.11
N GLN A 81 -8.24 -11.59 34.84
CA GLN A 81 -9.06 -12.77 34.67
C GLN A 81 -8.98 -13.60 35.95
N GLU A 82 -10.04 -13.59 36.71
CA GLU A 82 -10.31 -14.55 37.76
C GLU A 82 -10.40 -15.96 37.16
N PRO A 83 -9.85 -17.01 37.78
CA PRO A 83 -9.91 -18.37 37.27
C PRO A 83 -11.26 -19.02 37.61
N GLY A 84 -12.08 -19.29 36.61
CA GLY A 84 -13.23 -20.18 36.77
C GLY A 84 -14.43 -19.84 35.92
N THR A 85 -14.50 -20.42 34.76
CA THR A 85 -15.67 -21.13 34.22
C THR A 85 -15.40 -21.53 32.77
N SER A 86 -15.23 -22.84 32.53
CA SER A 86 -15.12 -23.45 31.21
C SER A 86 -16.50 -23.51 30.57
N GLY A 87 -16.74 -22.65 29.56
CA GLY A 87 -17.87 -22.75 28.63
C GLY A 87 -17.36 -23.15 27.24
N PRO A 88 -18.16 -23.84 26.40
CA PRO A 88 -17.72 -24.31 25.09
C PRO A 88 -17.36 -23.14 24.18
N HIS A 89 -16.13 -23.14 23.65
CA HIS A 89 -15.65 -22.18 22.68
C HIS A 89 -16.43 -22.35 21.37
N ASN A 90 -17.46 -21.54 21.19
CA ASN A 90 -17.98 -21.22 19.88
C ASN A 90 -16.89 -20.46 19.14
N GLY A 91 -16.40 -20.99 18.02
CA GLY A 91 -15.38 -20.39 17.18
C GLY A 91 -15.84 -19.02 16.68
N SER A 92 -15.48 -17.98 17.43
CA SER A 92 -15.69 -16.60 17.01
C SER A 92 -14.76 -16.33 15.84
N VAL A 93 -15.32 -16.18 14.64
CA VAL A 93 -14.64 -15.58 13.49
C VAL A 93 -14.13 -14.21 13.95
N PRO A 94 -12.83 -13.89 13.78
CA PRO A 94 -12.33 -12.60 14.19
C PRO A 94 -13.13 -11.49 13.50
N PRO A 95 -13.45 -10.40 14.19
CA PRO A 95 -14.22 -9.30 13.62
C PRO A 95 -13.43 -8.72 12.43
N HIS A 96 -14.03 -8.79 11.24
CA HIS A 96 -13.44 -8.24 10.02
C HIS A 96 -13.67 -6.74 9.97
N THR A 97 -12.64 -5.98 9.57
CA THR A 97 -12.75 -4.53 9.34
C THR A 97 -13.68 -4.28 8.16
N PRO A 98 -14.86 -3.65 8.35
CA PRO A 98 -15.73 -3.35 7.23
C PRO A 98 -15.09 -2.30 6.32
N ILE A 99 -14.85 -2.67 5.07
CA ILE A 99 -14.40 -1.75 4.03
C ILE A 99 -15.59 -1.35 3.18
N THR A 100 -15.72 -0.07 2.89
CA THR A 100 -16.80 0.44 2.06
C THR A 100 -16.77 -0.19 0.66
N PRO A 101 -17.87 -0.72 0.12
CA PRO A 101 -17.89 -1.43 -1.16
C PRO A 101 -17.42 -0.60 -2.36
N SER A 102 -17.41 0.73 -2.25
CA SER A 102 -16.97 1.65 -3.31
C SER A 102 -15.43 1.73 -3.45
N LEU A 103 -14.67 1.37 -2.42
CA LEU A 103 -13.22 1.38 -2.45
C LEU A 103 -12.68 0.07 -3.02
N ARG A 104 -11.98 0.15 -4.15
CA ARG A 104 -11.28 -1.00 -4.74
C ARG A 104 -9.86 -1.11 -4.19
N VAL A 105 -9.36 -2.32 -4.07
CA VAL A 105 -8.04 -2.60 -3.49
C VAL A 105 -7.15 -3.30 -4.49
N ALA A 106 -6.02 -2.68 -4.82
CA ALA A 106 -4.98 -3.25 -5.67
C ALA A 106 -3.72 -3.54 -4.85
N VAL A 107 -3.19 -4.75 -4.97
CA VAL A 107 -2.01 -5.16 -4.20
C VAL A 107 -0.91 -5.74 -5.09
N VAL A 108 0.33 -5.67 -4.62
CA VAL A 108 1.48 -6.33 -5.24
C VAL A 108 1.84 -7.60 -4.48
N GLY A 109 1.71 -8.71 -5.16
CA GLY A 109 2.15 -10.02 -4.72
C GLY A 109 1.23 -10.73 -3.72
N PRO A 110 1.36 -12.06 -3.63
CA PRO A 110 0.45 -12.91 -2.84
C PRO A 110 0.60 -12.71 -1.33
N ALA A 111 1.76 -12.27 -0.84
CA ALA A 111 1.95 -12.00 0.58
C ALA A 111 1.15 -10.78 1.05
N THR A 112 1.09 -9.73 0.21
CA THR A 112 0.29 -8.52 0.49
C THR A 112 -1.20 -8.84 0.41
N ALA A 113 -1.61 -9.62 -0.60
CA ALA A 113 -3.00 -10.07 -0.74
C ALA A 113 -3.46 -10.84 0.49
N ARG A 114 -2.64 -11.77 0.97
CA ARG A 114 -2.93 -12.56 2.17
C ARG A 114 -3.05 -11.68 3.41
N ALA A 115 -2.07 -10.82 3.65
CA ALA A 115 -2.10 -9.91 4.81
C ALA A 115 -3.35 -9.01 4.79
N TRP A 116 -3.75 -8.51 3.63
CA TRP A 116 -4.97 -7.73 3.47
C TRP A 116 -6.23 -8.56 3.77
N THR A 117 -6.33 -9.76 3.21
CA THR A 117 -7.48 -10.66 3.43
C THR A 117 -7.58 -11.11 4.88
N GLU A 118 -6.46 -11.40 5.54
CA GLU A 118 -6.41 -11.75 6.97
C GLU A 118 -6.89 -10.59 7.86
N LEU A 119 -6.57 -9.34 7.49
CA LEU A 119 -6.98 -8.15 8.24
C LEU A 119 -8.47 -7.82 8.04
N THR A 120 -8.96 -7.90 6.80
CA THR A 120 -10.28 -7.33 6.43
C THR A 120 -11.35 -8.39 6.14
N GLY A 121 -10.96 -9.65 5.98
CA GLY A 121 -11.85 -10.73 5.52
C GLY A 121 -12.20 -10.65 4.03
N THR A 122 -11.74 -9.62 3.31
CA THR A 122 -12.09 -9.37 1.91
C THR A 122 -10.87 -9.51 1.02
N ALA A 123 -11.00 -10.25 -0.08
CA ALA A 123 -9.94 -10.37 -1.07
C ALA A 123 -9.73 -9.01 -1.79
N PRO A 124 -8.49 -8.66 -2.17
CA PRO A 124 -8.25 -7.49 -3.00
C PRO A 124 -8.82 -7.70 -4.42
N ASP A 125 -9.28 -6.60 -5.05
CA ASP A 125 -9.86 -6.61 -6.40
C ASP A 125 -8.82 -6.92 -7.48
N LEU A 126 -7.55 -6.54 -7.22
CA LEU A 126 -6.47 -6.72 -8.15
C LEU A 126 -5.19 -7.16 -7.43
N VAL A 127 -4.55 -8.22 -7.96
CA VAL A 127 -3.27 -8.74 -7.45
C VAL A 127 -2.25 -8.75 -8.57
N ALA A 128 -1.39 -7.72 -8.61
CA ALA A 128 -0.29 -7.66 -9.58
C ALA A 128 0.86 -8.58 -9.17
N ARG A 129 1.51 -9.21 -10.15
CA ARG A 129 2.66 -10.09 -9.93
C ARG A 129 3.98 -9.36 -10.21
N GLY A 130 4.96 -9.63 -9.39
CA GLY A 130 6.33 -9.16 -9.58
C GLY A 130 6.62 -7.83 -8.90
N SER A 131 6.34 -6.70 -9.53
CA SER A 131 6.72 -5.39 -9.03
C SER A 131 5.56 -4.37 -9.05
N ALA A 132 5.77 -3.25 -8.36
CA ALA A 132 4.83 -2.12 -8.37
C ALA A 132 4.55 -1.60 -9.80
N ALA A 133 5.53 -1.67 -10.70
CA ALA A 133 5.36 -1.29 -12.10
C ALA A 133 4.33 -2.16 -12.85
N ALA A 134 4.06 -3.37 -12.39
CA ALA A 134 3.02 -4.22 -12.99
C ALA A 134 1.62 -3.63 -12.80
N LEU A 135 1.37 -2.89 -11.71
CA LEU A 135 0.09 -2.22 -11.47
C LEU A 135 -0.23 -1.17 -12.55
N LEU A 136 0.78 -0.48 -13.10
CA LEU A 136 0.60 0.51 -14.16
C LEU A 136 0.19 -0.10 -15.51
N LYS A 137 0.30 -1.41 -15.65
CA LYS A 137 -0.12 -2.16 -16.85
C LYS A 137 -1.55 -2.68 -16.74
N GLU A 138 -2.12 -2.64 -15.53
CA GLU A 138 -3.49 -3.09 -15.31
C GLU A 138 -4.49 -2.08 -15.87
N PRO A 139 -5.40 -2.48 -16.77
CA PRO A 139 -6.32 -1.55 -17.44
C PRO A 139 -7.09 -0.65 -16.47
N ALA A 140 -7.46 -1.16 -15.31
CA ALA A 140 -8.20 -0.43 -14.29
C ALA A 140 -7.42 0.71 -13.62
N LEU A 141 -6.08 0.71 -13.69
CA LEU A 141 -5.19 1.73 -13.14
C LEU A 141 -4.44 2.49 -14.21
N ALA A 142 -4.31 1.90 -15.42
CA ALA A 142 -3.59 2.51 -16.53
C ALA A 142 -4.28 3.76 -17.10
N VAL A 143 -5.60 3.89 -16.87
CA VAL A 143 -6.43 5.00 -17.36
C VAL A 143 -7.28 5.51 -16.22
N GLY A 144 -7.10 6.76 -15.85
CA GLY A 144 -7.91 7.42 -14.82
C GLY A 144 -9.31 7.80 -15.33
N PRO A 145 -10.22 8.21 -14.45
CA PRO A 145 -11.63 8.43 -14.76
C PRO A 145 -11.91 9.56 -15.77
N GLU A 146 -10.97 10.48 -15.98
CA GLU A 146 -11.14 11.57 -16.97
C GLU A 146 -10.81 11.19 -18.40
N ALA A 147 -10.15 10.05 -18.61
CA ALA A 147 -9.75 9.59 -19.93
C ALA A 147 -10.83 8.76 -20.65
N THR A 148 -11.99 8.55 -20.03
CA THR A 148 -13.12 7.95 -20.71
C THR A 148 -13.72 9.01 -21.65
N PRO A 149 -13.57 8.91 -22.98
CA PRO A 149 -14.21 9.87 -23.88
C PRO A 149 -15.71 9.81 -23.62
N SER A 150 -16.32 10.95 -23.31
CA SER A 150 -17.76 11.07 -23.33
C SER A 150 -18.25 10.52 -24.67
N PRO A 151 -19.29 9.68 -24.69
CA PRO A 151 -19.83 9.20 -25.94
C PRO A 151 -20.14 10.44 -26.80
N THR A 152 -19.45 10.58 -27.92
CA THR A 152 -19.67 11.61 -28.89
C THR A 152 -21.17 11.57 -29.25
N ARG A 153 -21.87 12.57 -28.78
CA ARG A 153 -23.24 12.81 -29.20
C ARG A 153 -23.14 13.05 -30.70
N ASP A 154 -23.57 12.08 -31.46
CA ASP A 154 -23.60 12.11 -32.91
C ASP A 154 -24.45 13.33 -33.33
N PRO A 155 -23.91 14.38 -34.01
CA PRO A 155 -24.68 15.55 -34.40
C PRO A 155 -25.43 15.30 -35.71
N GLY A 156 -25.87 14.06 -35.98
CA GLY A 156 -26.42 13.63 -37.23
C GLY A 156 -27.72 12.84 -37.15
N SER A 157 -28.84 13.44 -36.71
CA SER A 157 -30.15 13.08 -37.25
C SER A 157 -31.10 14.25 -37.14
N GLY A 158 -30.81 15.26 -37.94
CA GLY A 158 -31.81 16.20 -38.37
C GLY A 158 -32.36 15.73 -39.72
N ILE A 159 -33.58 15.32 -39.80
CA ILE A 159 -34.48 15.29 -40.94
C ILE A 159 -35.86 15.14 -40.33
N GLY A 160 -36.78 15.96 -40.57
CA GLY A 160 -37.24 16.88 -41.57
C GLY A 160 -38.65 17.35 -41.27
N PRO A 161 -39.24 18.18 -42.04
CA PRO A 161 -40.32 19.09 -41.69
C PRO A 161 -41.71 18.51 -42.02
N HIS A 162 -42.63 18.61 -41.11
CA HIS A 162 -44.06 18.72 -41.46
C HIS A 162 -44.76 19.53 -40.38
N GLY A 163 -45.26 20.48 -40.67
CA GLY A 163 -46.07 21.56 -40.83
C GLY A 163 -47.52 21.36 -40.41
N PHE A 164 -48.09 22.50 -39.88
CA PHE A 164 -49.47 22.98 -39.82
C PHE A 164 -50.30 22.62 -38.57
N PRO A 165 -51.39 23.46 -38.34
CA PRO A 165 -51.34 24.88 -37.94
C PRO A 165 -52.24 25.19 -36.71
N ASN A 166 -52.04 26.38 -36.20
CA ASN A 166 -53.06 27.31 -35.62
C ASN A 166 -54.34 26.78 -34.95
N ALA A 167 -54.57 27.17 -33.74
CA ALA A 167 -55.83 27.74 -33.28
C ALA A 167 -55.64 28.57 -32.00
N ALA A 168 -56.30 29.72 -32.09
CA ALA A 168 -56.26 30.82 -31.15
C ALA A 168 -57.02 30.55 -29.82
N GLY A 169 -56.67 31.37 -28.84
CA GLY A 169 -57.66 31.84 -27.87
C GLY A 169 -57.37 31.66 -26.39
N SER A 170 -57.06 32.70 -25.80
CA SER A 170 -57.70 33.57 -24.81
C SER A 170 -56.93 33.73 -23.49
N HIS A 171 -56.83 34.99 -23.18
CA HIS A 171 -56.40 35.62 -21.93
C HIS A 171 -56.88 34.93 -20.63
N ASP A 172 -56.03 34.89 -19.59
CA ASP A 172 -56.32 35.72 -18.43
C ASP A 172 -55.10 35.93 -17.54
N SER A 173 -55.06 37.08 -16.95
CA SER A 173 -54.08 37.72 -16.10
C SER A 173 -53.98 37.03 -14.73
N ASP A 174 -52.80 36.79 -14.20
CA ASP A 174 -52.43 37.30 -12.88
C ASP A 174 -50.94 37.04 -12.62
N GLY A 175 -50.27 38.12 -12.29
CA GLY A 175 -48.84 38.15 -12.07
C GLY A 175 -48.40 37.52 -10.76
N ARG A 176 -47.44 36.66 -10.87
CA ARG A 176 -46.37 36.45 -9.86
C ARG A 176 -45.15 35.87 -10.53
N ALA A 177 -44.19 36.75 -10.77
CA ALA A 177 -42.84 36.36 -11.12
C ALA A 177 -42.25 35.51 -10.00
N ARG A 178 -42.09 34.23 -10.24
CA ARG A 178 -41.17 33.40 -9.50
C ARG A 178 -39.85 33.43 -10.28
N ALA A 179 -38.89 34.11 -9.70
CA ALA A 179 -37.51 34.06 -10.14
C ALA A 179 -37.02 32.59 -10.08
N PHE A 180 -36.92 31.95 -11.23
CA PHE A 180 -36.09 30.76 -11.39
C PHE A 180 -34.66 31.26 -11.35
N SER A 181 -34.00 31.00 -10.24
CA SER A 181 -32.55 31.06 -10.17
C SER A 181 -31.99 30.04 -11.14
N ASP A 182 -31.52 30.48 -12.29
CA ASP A 182 -30.60 29.75 -13.13
C ASP A 182 -29.27 29.60 -12.32
N ALA A 183 -29.17 28.51 -11.60
CA ALA A 183 -27.88 28.04 -11.18
C ALA A 183 -27.21 27.46 -12.43
N PRO A 184 -25.98 27.93 -12.78
CA PRO A 184 -25.28 27.33 -13.90
C PRO A 184 -25.01 25.87 -13.57
N ASP A 185 -25.49 24.96 -14.40
CA ASP A 185 -25.11 23.55 -14.45
C ASP A 185 -23.58 23.48 -14.64
N SER A 186 -22.87 23.44 -13.55
CA SER A 186 -21.45 23.08 -13.58
C SER A 186 -21.38 21.64 -14.07
N PRO A 187 -20.57 21.32 -15.09
CA PRO A 187 -20.39 19.94 -15.50
C PRO A 187 -19.87 19.17 -14.28
N HIS A 188 -20.70 18.29 -13.77
CA HIS A 188 -20.36 17.42 -12.63
C HIS A 188 -19.18 16.54 -13.04
N GLY A 189 -17.97 17.02 -12.78
CA GLY A 189 -16.80 16.17 -12.71
C GLY A 189 -17.09 15.03 -11.74
N ALA A 190 -16.57 13.83 -12.03
CA ALA A 190 -16.69 12.70 -11.12
C ALA A 190 -16.37 13.15 -9.70
N PRO A 191 -17.10 12.71 -8.67
CA PRO A 191 -16.83 13.12 -7.29
C PRO A 191 -15.35 12.89 -6.97
N GLU A 192 -14.74 13.78 -6.25
CA GLU A 192 -13.29 13.79 -5.94
C GLU A 192 -12.79 12.41 -5.48
N ALA A 193 -13.60 11.70 -4.69
CA ALA A 193 -13.33 10.32 -4.27
C ALA A 193 -13.14 9.36 -5.46
N ALA A 194 -13.86 9.53 -6.57
CA ALA A 194 -13.76 8.66 -7.74
C ALA A 194 -12.46 8.83 -8.53
N ARG A 195 -11.67 9.86 -8.23
CA ARG A 195 -10.39 10.18 -8.87
C ARG A 195 -9.19 9.94 -7.97
N ARG A 196 -9.42 9.74 -6.68
CA ARG A 196 -8.36 9.59 -5.68
C ARG A 196 -7.85 8.16 -5.59
N VAL A 197 -6.52 8.04 -5.52
CA VAL A 197 -5.80 6.83 -5.19
C VAL A 197 -5.03 7.05 -3.88
N LEU A 198 -5.33 6.25 -2.87
CA LEU A 198 -4.54 6.20 -1.65
C LEU A 198 -3.36 5.23 -1.87
N LEU A 199 -2.14 5.72 -1.70
CA LEU A 199 -0.91 4.96 -1.89
C LEU A 199 -0.05 5.01 -0.61
N PRO A 200 -0.45 4.32 0.46
CA PRO A 200 0.44 4.13 1.60
C PRO A 200 1.58 3.19 1.20
N ALA A 201 2.81 3.60 1.45
CA ALA A 201 4.00 2.87 1.01
C ALA A 201 5.17 3.07 1.98
N SER A 202 6.30 2.42 1.71
CA SER A 202 7.56 2.76 2.37
C SER A 202 7.97 4.20 2.07
N ALA A 203 8.54 4.92 3.04
CA ALA A 203 9.18 6.22 2.79
C ALA A 203 10.34 6.14 1.78
N LEU A 204 10.89 4.94 1.57
CA LEU A 204 11.96 4.64 0.61
C LEU A 204 11.42 4.03 -0.70
N ALA A 205 10.10 4.08 -0.94
CA ALA A 205 9.51 3.54 -2.16
C ALA A 205 9.95 4.34 -3.38
N ASP A 206 10.15 3.62 -4.50
CA ASP A 206 10.41 4.25 -5.80
C ASP A 206 9.20 5.11 -6.20
N PRO A 207 9.39 6.39 -6.55
CA PRO A 207 8.32 7.28 -6.96
C PRO A 207 7.65 6.87 -8.28
N ALA A 208 8.26 6.01 -9.07
CA ALA A 208 7.79 5.64 -10.41
C ALA A 208 6.33 5.17 -10.45
N LEU A 209 5.85 4.48 -9.40
CA LEU A 209 4.44 4.06 -9.31
C LEU A 209 3.51 5.27 -9.13
N ALA A 210 3.80 6.14 -8.17
CA ALA A 210 3.00 7.33 -7.92
C ALA A 210 2.96 8.25 -9.14
N ASP A 211 4.12 8.46 -9.78
CA ASP A 211 4.24 9.28 -10.98
C ASP A 211 3.53 8.64 -12.19
N GLY A 212 3.55 7.32 -12.29
CA GLY A 212 2.81 6.58 -13.31
C GLY A 212 1.29 6.74 -13.16
N LEU A 213 0.78 6.62 -11.93
CA LEU A 213 -0.63 6.84 -11.63
C LEU A 213 -1.06 8.29 -11.90
N ARG A 214 -0.24 9.29 -11.53
CA ARG A 214 -0.51 10.70 -11.83
C ARG A 214 -0.56 10.96 -13.34
N ARG A 215 0.37 10.36 -14.10
CA ARG A 215 0.33 10.45 -15.57
C ARG A 215 -0.90 9.79 -16.18
N ALA A 216 -1.49 8.81 -15.50
CA ALA A 216 -2.76 8.21 -15.85
C ALA A 216 -3.98 9.01 -15.38
N ALA A 217 -3.79 10.28 -14.96
CA ALA A 217 -4.82 11.21 -14.49
C ALA A 217 -5.48 10.82 -13.14
N TRP A 218 -4.79 10.05 -12.29
CA TRP A 218 -5.22 9.79 -10.92
C TRP A 218 -4.70 10.87 -9.96
N GLU A 219 -5.53 11.25 -9.00
CA GLU A 219 -5.13 12.06 -7.84
C GLU A 219 -4.47 11.16 -6.79
N VAL A 220 -3.15 11.13 -6.77
CA VAL A 220 -2.41 10.20 -5.90
C VAL A 220 -2.06 10.87 -4.57
N GLU A 221 -2.63 10.35 -3.51
CA GLU A 221 -2.25 10.67 -2.14
C GLU A 221 -1.27 9.61 -1.62
N GLN A 222 0.00 9.97 -1.59
CA GLN A 222 1.05 9.09 -1.11
C GLN A 222 1.35 9.35 0.37
N VAL A 223 1.33 8.29 1.19
CA VAL A 223 1.60 8.35 2.62
C VAL A 223 2.74 7.42 2.98
N ALA A 224 3.71 7.92 3.74
CA ALA A 224 4.78 7.08 4.29
C ALA A 224 4.22 6.23 5.45
N ALA A 225 3.84 4.99 5.13
CA ALA A 225 3.29 4.06 6.13
C ALA A 225 4.37 3.52 7.08
N TYR A 226 5.59 3.37 6.59
CA TYR A 226 6.75 2.96 7.36
C TYR A 226 8.04 3.40 6.67
N THR A 227 9.13 3.35 7.41
CA THR A 227 10.48 3.45 6.86
C THR A 227 11.34 2.32 7.37
N THR A 228 12.41 2.01 6.63
CA THR A 228 13.44 1.07 7.05
C THR A 228 14.69 1.86 7.42
N VAL A 229 15.13 1.72 8.64
CA VAL A 229 16.34 2.35 9.17
C VAL A 229 17.36 1.29 9.58
N THR A 230 18.61 1.68 9.69
CA THR A 230 19.66 0.83 10.26
C THR A 230 19.29 0.46 11.71
N ALA A 231 19.52 -0.76 12.10
CA ALA A 231 19.32 -1.23 13.47
C ALA A 231 20.39 -0.60 14.41
N ASP A 232 20.18 -0.74 15.69
CA ASP A 232 21.18 -0.31 16.66
C ASP A 232 22.29 -1.36 16.77
N ALA A 233 23.54 -0.94 16.95
CA ALA A 233 24.69 -1.86 17.00
C ALA A 233 24.57 -2.92 18.14
N HIS A 234 23.95 -2.54 19.26
CA HIS A 234 23.73 -3.47 20.38
C HIS A 234 22.70 -4.58 20.08
N ASP A 235 21.91 -4.44 19.01
CA ASP A 235 20.97 -5.47 18.54
C ASP A 235 21.67 -6.58 17.71
N LEU A 236 22.93 -6.39 17.36
CA LEU A 236 23.68 -7.38 16.60
C LEU A 236 24.10 -8.56 17.49
N PRO A 237 24.16 -9.78 16.94
CA PRO A 237 24.69 -10.92 17.67
C PRO A 237 26.16 -10.67 18.06
N PRO A 238 26.55 -10.90 19.32
CA PRO A 238 27.94 -10.67 19.77
C PRO A 238 28.99 -11.44 18.97
N ASP A 239 28.63 -12.61 18.44
CA ASP A 239 29.51 -13.44 17.62
C ASP A 239 29.77 -12.83 16.24
N LEU A 240 28.87 -11.98 15.74
CA LEU A 240 29.00 -11.36 14.43
C LEU A 240 30.14 -10.35 14.40
N ASP A 241 30.22 -9.44 15.37
CA ASP A 241 31.28 -8.45 15.45
C ASP A 241 32.64 -9.11 15.54
N ARG A 242 32.74 -10.18 16.35
CA ARG A 242 33.98 -10.96 16.50
C ARG A 242 34.38 -11.67 15.20
N ALA A 243 33.40 -12.32 14.52
CA ALA A 243 33.65 -12.99 13.25
C ALA A 243 34.06 -12.00 12.16
N TRP A 244 33.38 -10.84 12.12
CA TRP A 244 33.69 -9.77 11.16
C TRP A 244 35.10 -9.22 11.36
N ALA A 245 35.43 -8.81 12.57
CA ALA A 245 36.76 -8.26 12.90
C ALA A 245 37.90 -9.26 12.68
N ALA A 246 37.65 -10.55 12.87
CA ALA A 246 38.64 -11.62 12.66
C ALA A 246 38.76 -12.08 11.19
N GLY A 247 37.93 -11.52 10.24
CA GLY A 247 37.89 -12.00 8.87
C GLY A 247 37.30 -13.41 8.72
N GLY A 248 36.53 -13.87 9.70
CA GLY A 248 35.94 -15.21 9.76
C GLY A 248 34.57 -15.31 9.07
N VAL A 249 34.26 -14.41 8.13
CA VAL A 249 33.04 -14.41 7.35
C VAL A 249 33.37 -14.64 5.87
N ASP A 250 33.04 -15.82 5.36
CA ASP A 250 33.32 -16.18 3.95
C ASP A 250 32.41 -15.46 2.98
N ALA A 251 31.13 -15.25 3.35
CA ALA A 251 30.17 -14.60 2.49
C ALA A 251 29.07 -13.86 3.26
N VAL A 252 28.58 -12.77 2.67
CA VAL A 252 27.41 -12.00 3.15
C VAL A 252 26.30 -12.05 2.15
N VAL A 253 25.11 -12.50 2.55
CA VAL A 253 23.90 -12.49 1.71
C VAL A 253 23.13 -11.21 1.96
N LEU A 254 23.05 -10.37 0.93
CA LEU A 254 22.39 -9.08 0.93
C LEU A 254 20.98 -9.20 0.32
N THR A 255 19.95 -8.99 1.12
CA THR A 255 18.55 -9.21 0.72
C THR A 255 17.84 -7.95 0.22
N ALA A 256 18.40 -6.77 0.41
CA ALA A 256 17.85 -5.49 -0.02
C ALA A 256 18.94 -4.40 -0.09
N PRO A 257 18.74 -3.32 -0.86
CA PRO A 257 19.63 -2.16 -0.86
C PRO A 257 19.85 -1.52 0.53
N SER A 258 18.80 -1.48 1.35
CA SER A 258 18.88 -1.00 2.74
C SER A 258 19.77 -1.87 3.61
N THR A 259 19.76 -3.18 3.39
CA THR A 259 20.63 -4.13 4.11
C THR A 259 22.11 -3.85 3.80
N THR A 260 22.45 -3.59 2.54
CA THR A 260 23.83 -3.26 2.15
C THR A 260 24.36 -2.03 2.88
N ARG A 261 23.56 -0.95 2.91
CA ARG A 261 23.92 0.26 3.64
C ARG A 261 24.08 0.01 5.15
N ALA A 262 23.11 -0.70 5.73
CA ALA A 262 23.14 -1.01 7.16
C ALA A 262 24.33 -1.86 7.57
N VAL A 263 24.73 -2.83 6.74
CA VAL A 263 25.97 -3.63 6.98
C VAL A 263 27.19 -2.73 7.01
N LEU A 264 27.35 -1.84 6.02
CA LEU A 264 28.47 -0.90 6.00
C LEU A 264 28.49 0.08 7.17
N GLU A 265 27.31 0.55 7.58
CA GLU A 265 27.16 1.50 8.69
C GLU A 265 27.48 0.86 10.05
N LEU A 266 27.05 -0.40 10.25
CA LEU A 266 27.19 -1.11 11.52
C LEU A 266 28.52 -1.85 11.65
N LEU A 267 29.00 -2.46 10.59
CA LEU A 267 30.16 -3.37 10.62
C LEU A 267 31.37 -2.85 9.83
N GLY A 268 31.17 -1.75 9.06
CA GLY A 268 32.17 -1.25 8.14
C GLY A 268 32.31 -2.10 6.87
N PRO A 269 33.36 -1.86 6.07
CA PRO A 269 33.62 -2.61 4.85
C PRO A 269 33.85 -4.10 5.14
N PRO A 270 33.40 -4.99 4.22
CA PRO A 270 33.64 -6.42 4.39
C PRO A 270 35.15 -6.74 4.49
N PRO A 271 35.53 -7.70 5.35
CA PRO A 271 36.90 -8.15 5.40
C PRO A 271 37.38 -8.67 4.04
N GLN A 272 38.70 -8.59 3.81
CA GLN A 272 39.28 -9.08 2.57
C GLN A 272 38.99 -10.58 2.38
N GLY A 273 38.49 -10.95 1.21
CA GLY A 273 38.13 -12.33 0.90
C GLY A 273 36.67 -12.67 1.17
N THR A 274 35.90 -11.78 1.84
CA THR A 274 34.46 -11.99 2.04
C THR A 274 33.68 -11.78 0.75
N GLY A 275 32.99 -12.80 0.27
CA GLY A 275 32.12 -12.72 -0.90
C GLY A 275 30.81 -11.99 -0.60
N LEU A 276 30.33 -11.18 -1.55
CA LEU A 276 29.03 -10.50 -1.44
C LEU A 276 28.01 -11.14 -2.38
N VAL A 277 26.91 -11.61 -1.84
CA VAL A 277 25.83 -12.26 -2.60
C VAL A 277 24.57 -11.42 -2.52
N ALA A 278 24.24 -10.72 -3.61
CA ALA A 278 23.00 -9.97 -3.71
C ALA A 278 21.86 -10.87 -4.21
N ILE A 279 20.69 -10.83 -3.52
CA ILE A 279 19.53 -11.66 -3.88
C ILE A 279 18.92 -11.31 -5.25
N GLY A 280 19.20 -10.12 -5.78
CA GLY A 280 18.66 -9.66 -7.06
C GLY A 280 19.35 -8.41 -7.59
N ALA A 281 19.04 -8.08 -8.85
CA ALA A 281 19.69 -7.00 -9.61
C ALA A 281 19.66 -5.64 -8.90
N THR A 282 18.55 -5.27 -8.28
CA THR A 282 18.42 -4.00 -7.55
C THR A 282 19.38 -3.92 -6.36
N THR A 283 19.53 -5.02 -5.62
CA THR A 283 20.47 -5.11 -4.50
C THR A 283 21.92 -5.09 -5.02
N ALA A 284 22.21 -5.84 -6.08
CA ALA A 284 23.53 -5.83 -6.72
C ALA A 284 23.93 -4.43 -7.19
N ALA A 285 23.03 -3.73 -7.91
CA ALA A 285 23.27 -2.36 -8.35
C ALA A 285 23.53 -1.39 -7.19
N ALA A 286 22.81 -1.54 -6.07
CA ALA A 286 23.04 -0.74 -4.87
C ALA A 286 24.40 -1.05 -4.22
N THR A 287 24.82 -2.32 -4.20
CA THR A 287 26.11 -2.77 -3.70
C THR A 287 27.26 -2.16 -4.52
N HIS A 288 27.17 -2.22 -5.85
CA HIS A 288 28.15 -1.59 -6.75
C HIS A 288 28.24 -0.06 -6.58
N LYS A 289 27.09 0.63 -6.42
CA LYS A 289 27.08 2.08 -6.17
C LYS A 289 27.80 2.47 -4.87
N LEU A 290 27.89 1.57 -3.91
CA LEU A 290 28.61 1.77 -2.65
C LEU A 290 30.10 1.33 -2.76
N GLY A 291 30.59 1.03 -3.95
CA GLY A 291 31.99 0.64 -4.20
C GLY A 291 32.33 -0.78 -3.74
N LEU A 292 31.33 -1.62 -3.49
CA LEU A 292 31.52 -3.01 -3.11
C LEU A 292 31.41 -3.92 -4.35
N THR A 293 32.38 -4.77 -4.56
CA THR A 293 32.50 -5.67 -5.72
C THR A 293 32.61 -7.13 -5.25
#